data_79cde62324dd44528819ddb7f97486df
#
_entry.id   79cde62324dd44528819ddb7f97486df
#
_cell.length_a   1.000
_cell.length_b   1.000
_cell.length_c   1.000
_cell.angle_alpha   90.00
_cell.angle_beta   90.00
_cell.angle_gamma   90.00
#
_symmetry.space_group_name_H-M   'P 1'
#
loop_
_entity.id
_entity.type
_entity.pdbx_description
1 polymer ?
#
loop_
_entity_poly.entity_id
_entity_poly.type
_entity_poly.pdbx_seq_one_letter_code
_entity_poly.pdbx_strand_id
1 'polypeptide(L)'
;MIWNDHSDLRGCHAFLSPSQSRWLRYDMEKLEQVYLNMQAKERGTKIHELASQLIEFGIGLPKNHKTLNMFVNDAIGYGMESERVLYYSANCFGTADAISYSEKFKRVRIHDLKSGLIPAKMDQLAVYAALFCLEYNKKPKDLEIIMRIYQFDDILEERPESDYIDEIIDQIVISDKTLNKIGGR
;
A
#
# COMPACT_ATOMS: atom_id res chain seq x y z
N MET A 1 -11.87 29.67 -38.42
CA MET A 1 -11.07 28.50 -38.02
C MET A 1 -12.01 27.54 -37.32
N ILE A 2 -12.08 26.28 -37.74
CA ILE A 2 -12.87 25.24 -37.04
C ILE A 2 -11.89 24.43 -36.19
N TRP A 3 -12.16 24.34 -34.89
CA TRP A 3 -11.35 23.54 -33.97
C TRP A 3 -11.72 22.06 -34.09
N ASN A 4 -10.72 21.19 -34.07
CA ASN A 4 -10.96 19.75 -33.97
C ASN A 4 -11.58 19.41 -32.61
N ASP A 5 -12.52 18.48 -32.59
CA ASP A 5 -13.14 18.00 -31.37
C ASP A 5 -12.27 16.89 -30.77
N HIS A 6 -11.87 17.06 -29.49
CA HIS A 6 -11.14 16.11 -28.67
C HIS A 6 -11.77 16.01 -27.28
N SER A 7 -13.12 16.12 -27.22
CA SER A 7 -13.88 16.12 -25.97
C SER A 7 -13.73 14.82 -25.16
N ASP A 8 -13.45 13.71 -25.84
CA ASP A 8 -13.13 12.40 -25.27
C ASP A 8 -11.84 12.40 -24.42
N LEU A 9 -10.90 13.33 -24.69
CA LEU A 9 -9.66 13.48 -23.93
C LEU A 9 -9.78 14.44 -22.74
N ARG A 10 -10.97 15.01 -22.50
CA ARG A 10 -11.18 15.95 -21.40
C ARG A 10 -10.96 15.25 -20.05
N GLY A 11 -10.06 15.81 -19.25
CA GLY A 11 -9.65 15.22 -17.95
C GLY A 11 -8.59 14.13 -18.03
N CYS A 12 -8.23 13.68 -19.23
CA CYS A 12 -7.10 12.78 -19.43
C CYS A 12 -5.77 13.54 -19.45
N HIS A 13 -4.71 12.88 -19.04
CA HIS A 13 -3.36 13.43 -19.07
C HIS A 13 -2.44 12.51 -19.89
N ALA A 14 -1.89 13.07 -20.97
CA ALA A 14 -0.87 12.37 -21.74
C ALA A 14 0.47 12.33 -21.01
N PHE A 15 1.31 11.35 -21.31
CA PHE A 15 2.67 11.28 -20.77
C PHE A 15 3.49 12.55 -21.10
N LEU A 16 3.40 13.04 -22.31
CA LEU A 16 4.01 14.31 -22.73
C LEU A 16 3.06 15.49 -22.53
N SER A 17 2.46 15.58 -21.36
CA SER A 17 1.48 16.64 -21.05
C SER A 17 2.15 18.01 -20.96
N PRO A 18 1.54 19.07 -21.52
CA PRO A 18 2.03 20.45 -21.37
C PRO A 18 2.11 20.91 -19.91
N SER A 19 1.18 20.47 -19.06
CA SER A 19 1.17 20.80 -17.63
C SER A 19 2.33 20.18 -16.83
N GLN A 20 2.97 19.15 -17.38
CA GLN A 20 4.12 18.47 -16.80
C GLN A 20 5.35 18.58 -17.72
N SER A 21 5.69 19.76 -18.17
CA SER A 21 6.67 20.06 -19.19
C SER A 21 8.13 19.66 -18.85
N ARG A 22 8.38 18.96 -17.73
CA ARG A 22 9.72 18.48 -17.33
C ARG A 22 10.36 17.58 -18.37
N TRP A 23 9.55 16.82 -19.14
CA TRP A 23 10.01 15.93 -20.22
C TRP A 23 10.80 16.64 -21.32
N LEU A 24 10.62 17.96 -21.52
CA LEU A 24 11.42 18.76 -22.44
C LEU A 24 12.93 18.80 -22.09
N ARG A 25 13.29 18.46 -20.84
CA ARG A 25 14.67 18.45 -20.34
C ARG A 25 15.25 17.04 -20.22
N TYR A 26 14.49 16.01 -20.62
CA TYR A 26 14.96 14.63 -20.58
C TYR A 26 15.74 14.34 -21.87
N ASP A 27 16.85 13.62 -21.71
CA ASP A 27 17.43 12.87 -22.84
C ASP A 27 16.56 11.63 -23.13
N MET A 28 16.87 10.91 -24.20
CA MET A 28 16.06 9.75 -24.60
C MET A 28 16.10 8.62 -23.58
N GLU A 29 17.21 8.38 -22.92
CA GLU A 29 17.36 7.37 -21.89
C GLU A 29 16.48 7.68 -20.67
N LYS A 30 16.53 8.92 -20.21
CA LYS A 30 15.68 9.40 -19.10
C LYS A 30 14.19 9.36 -19.45
N LEU A 31 13.84 9.73 -20.68
CA LEU A 31 12.46 9.70 -21.17
C LEU A 31 11.91 8.26 -21.14
N GLU A 32 12.68 7.30 -21.67
CA GLU A 32 12.35 5.88 -21.67
C GLU A 32 12.17 5.35 -20.24
N GLN A 33 13.13 5.64 -19.36
CA GLN A 33 13.07 5.20 -17.97
C GLN A 33 11.82 5.72 -17.23
N VAL A 34 11.48 7.00 -17.43
CA VAL A 34 10.29 7.60 -16.79
C VAL A 34 9.00 6.99 -17.34
N TYR A 35 8.95 6.70 -18.65
CA TYR A 35 7.81 6.05 -19.28
C TYR A 35 7.62 4.61 -18.80
N LEU A 36 8.68 3.83 -18.72
CA LEU A 36 8.65 2.46 -18.20
C LEU A 36 8.22 2.42 -16.72
N ASN A 37 8.67 3.38 -15.92
CA ASN A 37 8.25 3.51 -14.52
C ASN A 37 6.75 3.83 -14.41
N MET A 38 6.21 4.70 -15.27
CA MET A 38 4.78 4.99 -15.32
C MET A 38 3.97 3.73 -15.66
N GLN A 39 4.37 2.99 -16.71
CA GLN A 39 3.71 1.74 -17.07
C GLN A 39 3.79 0.67 -15.97
N ALA A 40 4.92 0.59 -15.26
CA ALA A 40 5.07 -0.33 -14.13
C ALA A 40 4.10 0.03 -12.99
N LYS A 41 3.92 1.32 -12.71
CA LYS A 41 2.95 1.81 -11.71
C LYS A 41 1.51 1.44 -12.09
N GLU A 42 1.11 1.68 -13.34
CA GLU A 42 -0.23 1.33 -13.83
C GLU A 42 -0.50 -0.18 -13.75
N ARG A 43 0.49 -1.00 -14.13
CA ARG A 43 0.38 -2.46 -13.98
C ARG A 43 0.26 -2.87 -12.52
N GLY A 44 1.03 -2.23 -11.63
CA GLY A 44 0.93 -2.45 -10.19
C GLY A 44 -0.48 -2.19 -9.67
N THR A 45 -1.07 -1.05 -9.99
CA THR A 45 -2.44 -0.70 -9.60
C THR A 45 -3.46 -1.77 -10.05
N LYS A 46 -3.39 -2.21 -11.32
CA LYS A 46 -4.29 -3.24 -11.85
C LYS A 46 -4.12 -4.60 -11.13
N ILE A 47 -2.91 -4.95 -10.72
CA ILE A 47 -2.64 -6.19 -9.97
C ILE A 47 -3.26 -6.09 -8.57
N HIS A 48 -3.17 -4.95 -7.88
CA HIS A 48 -3.80 -4.75 -6.58
C HIS A 48 -5.33 -4.77 -6.68
N GLU A 49 -5.90 -4.09 -7.68
CA GLU A 49 -7.36 -4.14 -7.94
C GLU A 49 -7.85 -5.57 -8.17
N LEU A 50 -7.13 -6.34 -9.00
CA LEU A 50 -7.46 -7.75 -9.25
C LEU A 50 -7.35 -8.58 -7.96
N ALA A 51 -6.27 -8.42 -7.20
CA ALA A 51 -6.07 -9.14 -5.95
C ALA A 51 -7.18 -8.85 -4.95
N SER A 52 -7.55 -7.58 -4.78
CA SER A 52 -8.64 -7.16 -3.89
C SER A 52 -9.97 -7.82 -4.29
N GLN A 53 -10.35 -7.79 -5.56
CA GLN A 53 -11.57 -8.44 -6.05
C GLN A 53 -11.57 -9.94 -5.79
N LEU A 54 -10.45 -10.62 -6.05
CA LEU A 54 -10.34 -12.07 -5.80
C LEU A 54 -10.48 -12.41 -4.31
N ILE A 55 -9.89 -11.61 -3.42
CA ILE A 55 -10.02 -11.78 -1.97
C ILE A 55 -11.47 -11.53 -1.53
N GLU A 56 -12.08 -10.44 -1.99
CA GLU A 56 -13.45 -10.06 -1.64
C GLU A 56 -14.48 -11.14 -2.05
N PHE A 57 -14.30 -11.72 -3.26
CA PHE A 57 -15.17 -12.79 -3.74
C PHE A 57 -14.77 -14.18 -3.26
N GLY A 58 -13.67 -14.32 -2.51
CA GLY A 58 -13.18 -15.62 -2.05
C GLY A 58 -12.71 -16.55 -3.18
N ILE A 59 -12.25 -15.99 -4.30
CA ILE A 59 -11.81 -16.74 -5.48
C ILE A 59 -10.33 -17.07 -5.34
N GLY A 60 -10.04 -18.30 -4.91
CA GLY A 60 -8.66 -18.78 -4.80
C GLY A 60 -7.99 -18.97 -6.16
N LEU A 61 -6.67 -18.79 -6.19
CA LEU A 61 -5.82 -18.98 -7.36
C LEU A 61 -5.08 -20.34 -7.29
N PRO A 62 -4.50 -20.83 -8.41
CA PRO A 62 -3.71 -22.06 -8.39
C PRO A 62 -2.59 -22.01 -7.34
N LYS A 63 -2.44 -23.12 -6.59
CA LYS A 63 -1.40 -23.23 -5.56
C LYS A 63 -0.03 -23.37 -6.20
N ASN A 64 0.70 -22.29 -6.29
CA ASN A 64 2.08 -22.23 -6.78
C ASN A 64 2.81 -21.05 -6.08
N HIS A 65 4.11 -20.87 -6.39
CA HIS A 65 4.94 -19.81 -5.80
C HIS A 65 4.84 -18.44 -6.52
N LYS A 66 3.79 -18.22 -7.34
CA LYS A 66 3.60 -16.90 -7.93
C LYS A 66 3.14 -15.88 -6.88
N THR A 67 3.77 -14.74 -6.87
CA THR A 67 3.54 -13.65 -5.90
C THR A 67 2.05 -13.38 -5.69
N LEU A 68 1.30 -13.12 -6.78
CA LEU A 68 -0.13 -12.84 -6.71
C LEU A 68 -0.92 -14.03 -6.12
N ASN A 69 -0.57 -15.27 -6.53
CA ASN A 69 -1.30 -16.46 -6.11
C ASN A 69 -1.11 -16.72 -4.61
N MET A 70 0.12 -16.57 -4.12
CA MET A 70 0.42 -16.73 -2.70
C MET A 70 -0.30 -15.65 -1.87
N PHE A 71 -0.24 -14.38 -2.28
CA PHE A 71 -0.90 -13.28 -1.59
C PHE A 71 -2.41 -13.48 -1.48
N VAL A 72 -3.09 -13.74 -2.60
CA VAL A 72 -4.55 -13.94 -2.65
C VAL A 72 -4.96 -15.15 -1.82
N ASN A 73 -4.29 -16.30 -2.01
CA ASN A 73 -4.65 -17.53 -1.30
C ASN A 73 -4.42 -17.40 0.23
N ASP A 74 -3.34 -16.74 0.64
CA ASP A 74 -3.06 -16.50 2.06
C ASP A 74 -4.07 -15.51 2.66
N ALA A 75 -4.40 -14.43 1.95
CA ALA A 75 -5.38 -13.46 2.43
C ALA A 75 -6.76 -14.12 2.62
N ILE A 76 -7.23 -14.94 1.67
CA ILE A 76 -8.46 -15.73 1.79
C ILE A 76 -8.34 -16.72 2.95
N GLY A 77 -7.22 -17.46 3.02
CA GLY A 77 -7.02 -18.50 4.05
C GLY A 77 -6.97 -17.95 5.48
N TYR A 78 -6.52 -16.71 5.67
CA TYR A 78 -6.50 -16.03 6.96
C TYR A 78 -7.74 -15.15 7.21
N GLY A 79 -8.72 -15.13 6.30
CA GLY A 79 -9.93 -14.33 6.42
C GLY A 79 -9.63 -12.83 6.50
N MET A 80 -8.72 -12.35 5.64
CA MET A 80 -8.30 -10.95 5.64
C MET A 80 -9.28 -10.07 4.85
N GLU A 81 -9.41 -8.82 5.30
CA GLU A 81 -10.08 -7.76 4.53
C GLU A 81 -9.06 -7.12 3.60
N SER A 82 -9.41 -6.92 2.33
CA SER A 82 -8.57 -6.22 1.34
C SER A 82 -8.84 -4.73 1.31
N GLU A 83 -7.85 -3.94 0.90
CA GLU A 83 -7.95 -2.47 0.73
C GLU A 83 -8.55 -1.77 1.95
N ARG A 84 -8.18 -2.22 3.15
CA ARG A 84 -8.71 -1.65 4.40
C ARG A 84 -8.00 -0.34 4.74
N VAL A 85 -8.77 0.75 4.82
CA VAL A 85 -8.26 2.02 5.32
C VAL A 85 -8.09 1.96 6.83
N LEU A 86 -6.90 2.33 7.30
CA LEU A 86 -6.57 2.58 8.70
C LEU A 86 -6.38 4.08 8.89
N TYR A 87 -7.00 4.64 9.92
CA TYR A 87 -7.09 6.08 10.11
C TYR A 87 -6.72 6.50 11.53
N TYR A 88 -5.82 7.46 11.64
CA TYR A 88 -5.54 8.15 12.91
C TYR A 88 -6.01 9.60 12.83
N SER A 89 -5.64 10.32 11.78
CA SER A 89 -6.00 11.72 11.57
C SER A 89 -6.01 12.08 10.09
N ALA A 90 -6.44 13.30 9.76
CA ALA A 90 -6.34 13.82 8.39
C ALA A 90 -4.90 13.92 7.85
N ASN A 91 -3.90 13.89 8.74
CA ASN A 91 -2.48 13.91 8.37
C ASN A 91 -1.86 12.51 8.34
N CYS A 92 -2.55 11.49 8.90
CA CYS A 92 -1.99 10.13 9.01
C CYS A 92 -3.08 9.08 8.86
N PHE A 93 -3.19 8.51 7.67
CA PHE A 93 -4.03 7.38 7.30
C PHE A 93 -3.43 6.66 6.10
N GLY A 94 -3.88 5.45 5.82
CA GLY A 94 -3.43 4.71 4.64
C GLY A 94 -4.27 3.46 4.43
N THR A 95 -4.12 2.84 3.25
CA THR A 95 -4.85 1.63 2.86
C THR A 95 -3.91 0.43 2.89
N ALA A 96 -4.21 -0.55 3.73
CA ALA A 96 -3.48 -1.82 3.76
C ALA A 96 -4.03 -2.76 2.69
N ASP A 97 -3.16 -3.40 1.90
CA ASP A 97 -3.57 -4.30 0.82
C ASP A 97 -4.39 -5.48 1.35
N ALA A 98 -3.99 -6.07 2.48
CA ALA A 98 -4.80 -7.03 3.23
C ALA A 98 -4.45 -6.99 4.72
N ILE A 99 -5.49 -7.04 5.57
CA ILE A 99 -5.34 -7.04 7.01
C ILE A 99 -6.38 -7.94 7.68
N SER A 100 -6.01 -8.58 8.77
CA SER A 100 -6.96 -9.27 9.64
C SER A 100 -6.61 -9.12 11.11
N TYR A 101 -7.62 -9.17 11.97
CA TYR A 101 -7.45 -9.19 13.41
C TYR A 101 -8.23 -10.33 14.04
N SER A 102 -7.58 -11.08 14.92
CA SER A 102 -8.19 -12.14 15.71
C SER A 102 -8.20 -11.75 17.20
N GLU A 103 -9.37 -11.44 17.72
CA GLU A 103 -9.55 -11.13 19.16
C GLU A 103 -9.15 -12.31 20.06
N LYS A 104 -9.46 -13.54 19.62
CA LYS A 104 -9.13 -14.77 20.37
C LYS A 104 -7.63 -14.94 20.56
N PHE A 105 -6.85 -14.65 19.52
CA PHE A 105 -5.40 -14.85 19.53
C PHE A 105 -4.64 -13.55 19.79
N LYS A 106 -5.34 -12.41 19.91
CA LYS A 106 -4.72 -11.08 19.97
C LYS A 106 -3.71 -10.88 18.84
N ARG A 107 -4.08 -11.29 17.63
CA ARG A 107 -3.17 -11.36 16.47
C ARG A 107 -3.65 -10.46 15.34
N VAL A 108 -2.75 -9.59 14.88
CA VAL A 108 -2.90 -8.79 13.67
C VAL A 108 -2.02 -9.37 12.58
N ARG A 109 -2.57 -9.57 11.37
CA ARG A 109 -1.81 -9.87 10.17
C ARG A 109 -1.95 -8.72 9.19
N ILE A 110 -0.83 -8.29 8.62
CA ILE A 110 -0.77 -7.23 7.62
C ILE A 110 0.05 -7.76 6.47
N HIS A 111 -0.57 -7.88 5.31
CA HIS A 111 0.06 -8.38 4.10
C HIS A 111 0.09 -7.28 3.04
N ASP A 112 1.18 -7.25 2.28
CA ASP A 112 1.44 -6.24 1.24
C ASP A 112 1.92 -6.93 -0.03
N LEU A 113 1.32 -6.57 -1.16
CA LEU A 113 1.62 -7.12 -2.49
C LEU A 113 2.51 -6.15 -3.26
N LYS A 114 3.67 -6.59 -3.69
CA LYS A 114 4.61 -5.79 -4.45
C LYS A 114 4.89 -6.38 -5.83
N SER A 115 4.68 -5.57 -6.85
CA SER A 115 4.98 -5.90 -8.25
C SER A 115 6.22 -5.19 -8.79
N GLY A 116 6.84 -4.30 -8.00
CA GLY A 116 8.01 -3.54 -8.40
C GLY A 116 9.31 -4.35 -8.36
N LEU A 117 10.34 -3.86 -9.07
CA LEU A 117 11.66 -4.48 -9.15
C LEU A 117 12.59 -4.09 -7.99
N ILE A 118 12.22 -3.09 -7.19
CA ILE A 118 13.02 -2.67 -6.04
C ILE A 118 12.52 -3.44 -4.82
N PRO A 119 13.42 -4.09 -4.05
CA PRO A 119 13.03 -4.78 -2.83
C PRO A 119 12.27 -3.86 -1.87
N ALA A 120 11.11 -4.30 -1.43
CA ALA A 120 10.30 -3.56 -0.47
C ALA A 120 10.85 -3.72 0.95
N LYS A 121 10.51 -2.75 1.82
CA LYS A 121 10.89 -2.74 3.23
C LYS A 121 9.64 -2.89 4.09
N MET A 122 9.82 -3.42 5.30
CA MET A 122 8.73 -3.63 6.26
C MET A 122 8.19 -2.35 6.90
N ASP A 123 8.88 -1.21 6.76
CA ASP A 123 8.50 0.05 7.41
C ASP A 123 7.04 0.44 7.14
N GLN A 124 6.55 0.23 5.91
CA GLN A 124 5.16 0.52 5.56
C GLN A 124 4.17 -0.31 6.39
N LEU A 125 4.44 -1.60 6.57
CA LEU A 125 3.59 -2.50 7.33
C LEU A 125 3.65 -2.19 8.83
N ALA A 126 4.82 -1.80 9.33
CA ALA A 126 4.99 -1.36 10.71
C ALA A 126 4.17 -0.08 11.00
N VAL A 127 4.09 0.86 10.05
CA VAL A 127 3.20 2.03 10.15
C VAL A 127 1.74 1.61 10.15
N TYR A 128 1.31 0.64 9.34
CA TYR A 128 -0.05 0.10 9.41
C TYR A 128 -0.34 -0.58 10.75
N ALA A 129 0.62 -1.31 11.32
CA ALA A 129 0.46 -1.89 12.65
C ALA A 129 0.28 -0.81 13.74
N ALA A 130 1.05 0.28 13.67
CA ALA A 130 0.92 1.43 14.55
C ALA A 130 -0.45 2.13 14.37
N LEU A 131 -0.91 2.33 13.14
CA LEU A 131 -2.23 2.90 12.84
C LEU A 131 -3.35 2.02 13.39
N PHE A 132 -3.26 0.69 13.23
CA PHE A 132 -4.21 -0.25 13.84
C PHE A 132 -4.26 -0.09 15.36
N CYS A 133 -3.11 0.01 16.01
CA CYS A 133 -3.04 0.19 17.46
C CYS A 133 -3.69 1.52 17.90
N LEU A 134 -3.44 2.61 17.18
CA LEU A 134 -4.01 3.93 17.46
C LEU A 134 -5.52 3.95 17.23
N GLU A 135 -6.00 3.47 16.09
CA GLU A 135 -7.41 3.50 15.71
C GLU A 135 -8.29 2.64 16.65
N TYR A 136 -7.81 1.42 16.98
CA TYR A 136 -8.56 0.48 17.81
C TYR A 136 -8.16 0.48 19.28
N ASN A 137 -7.36 1.45 19.73
CA ASN A 137 -6.88 1.60 21.11
C ASN A 137 -6.28 0.29 21.66
N LYS A 138 -5.43 -0.35 20.87
CA LYS A 138 -4.71 -1.55 21.26
C LYS A 138 -3.27 -1.20 21.60
N LYS A 139 -2.65 -1.98 22.50
CA LYS A 139 -1.23 -1.82 22.86
C LYS A 139 -0.40 -2.85 22.10
N PRO A 140 0.71 -2.47 21.44
CA PRO A 140 1.57 -3.40 20.71
C PRO A 140 1.99 -4.62 21.53
N LYS A 141 2.36 -4.43 22.79
CA LYS A 141 2.76 -5.51 23.70
C LYS A 141 1.69 -6.59 23.99
N ASP A 142 0.43 -6.26 23.75
CA ASP A 142 -0.70 -7.18 23.96
C ASP A 142 -1.09 -7.90 22.67
N LEU A 143 -0.34 -7.69 21.56
CA LEU A 143 -0.63 -8.20 20.23
C LEU A 143 0.51 -9.07 19.70
N GLU A 144 0.16 -10.11 18.98
CA GLU A 144 1.06 -10.77 18.05
C GLU A 144 0.88 -10.12 16.67
N ILE A 145 1.87 -9.35 16.20
CA ILE A 145 1.85 -8.67 14.91
C ILE A 145 2.66 -9.50 13.91
N ILE A 146 2.05 -9.87 12.79
CA ILE A 146 2.68 -10.62 11.70
C ILE A 146 2.57 -9.78 10.43
N MET A 147 3.71 -9.42 9.87
CA MET A 147 3.83 -8.63 8.64
C MET A 147 4.39 -9.49 7.52
N ARG A 148 3.78 -9.44 6.32
CA ARG A 148 4.27 -10.17 5.14
C ARG A 148 4.30 -9.27 3.92
N ILE A 149 5.42 -9.31 3.21
CA ILE A 149 5.57 -8.76 1.85
C ILE A 149 5.65 -9.92 0.88
N TYR A 150 4.81 -9.87 -0.16
CA TYR A 150 4.81 -10.81 -1.27
C TYR A 150 5.45 -10.12 -2.47
N GLN A 151 6.66 -10.56 -2.83
CA GLN A 151 7.45 -9.99 -3.94
C GLN A 151 8.41 -11.04 -4.50
N PHE A 152 8.71 -10.97 -5.79
CA PHE A 152 9.69 -11.84 -6.47
C PHE A 152 9.40 -13.35 -6.35
N ASP A 153 8.13 -13.72 -6.35
CA ASP A 153 7.68 -15.11 -6.14
C ASP A 153 8.15 -15.69 -4.79
N ASP A 154 8.30 -14.81 -3.78
CA ASP A 154 8.73 -15.13 -2.42
C ASP A 154 7.90 -14.35 -1.38
N ILE A 155 8.02 -14.75 -0.11
CA ILE A 155 7.35 -14.14 1.04
C ILE A 155 8.41 -13.74 2.07
N LEU A 156 8.50 -12.44 2.34
CA LEU A 156 9.23 -11.92 3.48
C LEU A 156 8.27 -11.79 4.67
N GLU A 157 8.49 -12.54 5.75
CA GLU A 157 7.71 -12.43 6.99
C GLU A 157 8.55 -11.81 8.11
N GLU A 158 7.95 -10.91 8.86
CA GLU A 158 8.55 -10.32 10.05
C GLU A 158 7.51 -10.20 11.18
N ARG A 159 7.99 -10.34 12.41
CA ARG A 159 7.24 -10.13 13.66
C ARG A 159 7.97 -9.07 14.45
N PRO A 160 7.54 -7.82 14.38
CA PRO A 160 8.22 -6.71 15.02
C PRO A 160 8.13 -6.81 16.54
N GLU A 161 9.16 -6.35 17.23
CA GLU A 161 9.12 -6.14 18.67
C GLU A 161 8.11 -5.02 19.00
N SER A 162 7.44 -5.14 20.15
CA SER A 162 6.43 -4.16 20.57
C SER A 162 6.98 -2.75 20.68
N ASP A 163 8.19 -2.60 21.19
CA ASP A 163 8.84 -1.31 21.41
C ASP A 163 9.07 -0.56 20.08
N TYR A 164 9.40 -1.28 19.01
CA TYR A 164 9.54 -0.67 17.69
C TYR A 164 8.22 -0.09 17.18
N ILE A 165 7.10 -0.77 17.41
CA ILE A 165 5.78 -0.25 17.03
C ILE A 165 5.38 0.92 17.95
N ASP A 166 5.72 0.88 19.24
CA ASP A 166 5.49 1.99 20.17
C ASP A 166 6.28 3.25 19.75
N GLU A 167 7.53 3.11 19.29
CA GLU A 167 8.31 4.22 18.73
C GLU A 167 7.64 4.86 17.51
N ILE A 168 7.06 4.05 16.61
CA ILE A 168 6.33 4.54 15.44
C ILE A 168 5.06 5.26 15.87
N ILE A 169 4.32 4.74 16.85
CA ILE A 169 3.12 5.37 17.43
C ILE A 169 3.48 6.76 17.96
N ASP A 170 4.53 6.87 18.76
CA ASP A 170 4.99 8.13 19.33
C ASP A 170 5.37 9.13 18.23
N GLN A 171 6.08 8.66 17.21
CA GLN A 171 6.46 9.50 16.06
C GLN A 171 5.23 10.01 15.29
N ILE A 172 4.22 9.17 15.05
CA ILE A 172 2.96 9.57 14.42
C ILE A 172 2.26 10.65 15.24
N VAL A 173 2.10 10.44 16.55
CA VAL A 173 1.41 11.36 17.47
C VAL A 173 2.12 12.72 17.54
N ILE A 174 3.46 12.73 17.66
CA ILE A 174 4.26 13.95 17.72
C ILE A 174 4.17 14.71 16.39
N SER A 175 4.31 13.99 15.27
CA SER A 175 4.25 14.58 13.93
C SER A 175 2.89 15.20 13.65
N ASP A 176 1.81 14.49 13.95
CA ASP A 176 0.43 14.96 13.76
C ASP A 176 0.16 16.25 14.57
N LYS A 177 0.55 16.27 15.86
CA LYS A 177 0.44 17.47 16.70
C LYS A 177 1.21 18.66 16.12
N THR A 178 2.38 18.40 15.54
CA THR A 178 3.22 19.45 14.94
C THR A 178 2.56 20.00 13.68
N LEU A 179 2.07 19.13 12.80
CA LEU A 179 1.37 19.51 11.56
C LEU A 179 0.09 20.30 11.84
N ASN A 180 -0.69 19.88 12.84
CA ASN A 180 -1.91 20.57 13.25
C ASN A 180 -1.62 22.01 13.75
N LYS A 181 -0.52 22.22 14.50
CA LYS A 181 -0.07 23.57 14.91
C LYS A 181 0.31 24.46 13.72
N ILE A 182 1.01 23.89 12.71
CA ILE A 182 1.42 24.62 11.50
C ILE A 182 0.19 24.94 10.64
N GLY A 183 -0.75 23.99 10.53
CA GLY A 183 -1.97 24.15 9.73
C GLY A 183 -3.07 25.00 10.37
N GLY A 184 -2.88 25.50 11.60
CA GLY A 184 -3.88 26.31 12.31
C GLY A 184 -5.14 25.54 12.71
N ARG A 185 -5.04 24.22 12.90
CA ARG A 185 -6.12 23.31 13.31
C ARG A 185 -5.98 22.86 14.74
#